data_8b670f8ea6f966db93cc5413e18be936
#
_entry.id   8b670f8ea6f966db93cc5413e18be936
#
_cell.length_a   1.000
_cell.length_b   1.000
_cell.length_c   1.000
_cell.angle_alpha   90.00
_cell.angle_beta   90.00
_cell.angle_gamma   90.00
#
_symmetry.space_group_name_H-M   'P 1'
#
loop_
_entity.id
_entity.type
_entity.pdbx_description
1 polymer ?
#
loop_
_entity_poly.entity_id
_entity_poly.type
_entity_poly.pdbx_seq_one_letter_code
_entity_poly.pdbx_strand_id
1 'polypeptide(L)'
;MTTADTDDDPVTATLPSLPMEAAQIMEILPHRYPFLLVDRVVELEPGARAVAIKQVTANEPQFTGHFPERPIMPGVLMVEALAQTAGIAVLTLPDYRGKIGLFAGIDECRFKRLVQPGDTLRLEVTVEKLRGMFGRVRAVASVEGEVAVEATLSIIIPRDQGIGGGRIDA
;
A
#
# COMPACT_ATOMS: atom_id res chain seq x y z
N MET A 1 8.32 -45.68 27.44
CA MET A 1 8.91 -44.33 27.55
C MET A 1 9.14 -43.87 26.12
N THR A 2 8.14 -43.23 25.52
CA THR A 2 8.12 -42.85 24.12
C THR A 2 8.11 -41.33 24.11
N THR A 3 9.22 -40.74 23.69
CA THR A 3 9.37 -39.29 23.48
C THR A 3 8.61 -38.92 22.22
N ALA A 4 7.59 -38.11 22.36
CA ALA A 4 6.93 -37.47 21.23
C ALA A 4 7.82 -36.33 20.73
N ASP A 5 8.38 -36.54 19.53
CA ASP A 5 8.95 -35.46 18.73
C ASP A 5 7.81 -34.55 18.31
N THR A 6 7.82 -33.32 18.81
CA THR A 6 7.01 -32.25 18.28
C THR A 6 7.77 -31.68 17.10
N ASP A 7 7.40 -32.12 15.89
CA ASP A 7 7.76 -31.44 14.64
C ASP A 7 7.19 -30.03 14.68
N ASP A 8 8.07 -29.09 15.01
CA ASP A 8 7.84 -27.65 14.86
C ASP A 8 8.09 -27.31 13.38
N ASP A 9 7.13 -27.65 12.53
CA ASP A 9 7.15 -27.27 11.12
C ASP A 9 7.13 -25.73 11.04
N PRO A 10 8.09 -25.10 10.35
CA PRO A 10 8.04 -23.66 10.14
C PRO A 10 6.77 -23.36 9.36
N VAL A 11 5.86 -22.62 9.99
CA VAL A 11 4.61 -22.12 9.42
C VAL A 11 4.92 -21.48 8.06
N THR A 12 4.74 -22.24 6.99
CA THR A 12 4.64 -21.73 5.64
C THR A 12 3.40 -20.86 5.61
N ALA A 13 3.59 -19.58 5.89
CA ALA A 13 2.52 -18.61 5.86
C ALA A 13 1.99 -18.53 4.43
N THR A 14 0.95 -19.30 4.16
CA THR A 14 0.21 -19.23 2.90
C THR A 14 -0.27 -17.80 2.68
N LEU A 15 -0.05 -17.29 1.47
CA LEU A 15 -0.61 -16.01 1.08
C LEU A 15 -2.14 -16.03 1.25
N PRO A 16 -2.74 -14.93 1.71
CA PRO A 16 -4.18 -14.83 1.77
C PRO A 16 -4.80 -15.07 0.38
N SER A 17 -5.97 -15.71 0.36
CA SER A 17 -6.73 -15.88 -0.89
C SER A 17 -7.15 -14.52 -1.46
N LEU A 18 -7.16 -14.40 -2.77
CA LEU A 18 -7.70 -13.22 -3.46
C LEU A 18 -9.20 -13.40 -3.74
N PRO A 19 -9.97 -12.33 -3.71
CA PRO A 19 -9.58 -10.98 -3.29
C PRO A 19 -9.32 -10.90 -1.78
N MET A 20 -8.31 -10.08 -1.36
CA MET A 20 -8.12 -9.78 0.06
C MET A 20 -9.04 -8.64 0.48
N GLU A 21 -9.77 -8.86 1.55
CA GLU A 21 -10.65 -7.88 2.18
C GLU A 21 -9.89 -7.07 3.25
N ALA A 22 -10.51 -6.00 3.74
CA ALA A 22 -9.89 -5.05 4.66
C ALA A 22 -9.25 -5.70 5.91
N ALA A 23 -9.86 -6.74 6.48
CA ALA A 23 -9.30 -7.45 7.64
C ALA A 23 -7.95 -8.09 7.33
N GLN A 24 -7.81 -8.74 6.17
CA GLN A 24 -6.56 -9.37 5.73
C GLN A 24 -5.50 -8.31 5.36
N ILE A 25 -5.92 -7.18 4.78
CA ILE A 25 -5.03 -6.05 4.50
C ILE A 25 -4.45 -5.48 5.79
N MET A 26 -5.24 -5.38 6.86
CA MET A 26 -4.80 -4.92 8.18
C MET A 26 -3.80 -5.87 8.86
N GLU A 27 -3.72 -7.14 8.45
CA GLU A 27 -2.67 -8.07 8.91
C GLU A 27 -1.32 -7.80 8.24
N ILE A 28 -1.33 -7.15 7.07
CA ILE A 28 -0.12 -6.84 6.29
C ILE A 28 0.34 -5.40 6.57
N LEU A 29 -0.60 -4.44 6.50
CA LEU A 29 -0.32 -3.02 6.67
C LEU A 29 -0.54 -2.57 8.12
N PRO A 30 0.36 -1.73 8.68
CA PRO A 30 0.17 -1.16 10.02
C PRO A 30 -0.89 -0.06 10.06
N HIS A 31 -1.29 0.48 8.91
CA HIS A 31 -2.25 1.58 8.79
C HIS A 31 -3.61 1.21 9.36
N ARG A 32 -4.28 2.21 9.97
CA ARG A 32 -5.65 2.09 10.51
C ARG A 32 -6.44 3.34 10.16
N TYR A 33 -7.74 3.33 10.43
CA TYR A 33 -8.57 4.51 10.30
C TYR A 33 -7.94 5.73 11.01
N PRO A 34 -7.93 6.91 10.41
CA PRO A 34 -8.52 7.27 9.11
C PRO A 34 -7.55 7.13 7.93
N PHE A 35 -6.39 6.48 8.10
CA PHE A 35 -5.29 6.48 7.15
C PHE A 35 -5.10 5.15 6.40
N LEU A 36 -5.92 4.14 6.63
CA LEU A 36 -5.98 2.95 5.77
C LEU A 36 -6.84 3.28 4.55
N LEU A 37 -6.20 3.38 3.38
CA LEU A 37 -6.85 3.83 2.15
C LEU A 37 -7.14 2.71 1.14
N VAL A 38 -6.69 1.49 1.40
CA VAL A 38 -6.93 0.33 0.52
C VAL A 38 -8.10 -0.47 1.06
N ASP A 39 -9.15 -0.64 0.25
CA ASP A 39 -10.36 -1.36 0.65
C ASP A 39 -10.32 -2.85 0.27
N ARG A 40 -9.69 -3.18 -0.87
CA ARG A 40 -9.61 -4.55 -1.39
C ARG A 40 -8.37 -4.73 -2.26
N VAL A 41 -7.73 -5.89 -2.20
CA VAL A 41 -6.68 -6.30 -3.16
C VAL A 41 -7.25 -7.34 -4.09
N VAL A 42 -7.17 -7.10 -5.40
CA VAL A 42 -7.77 -7.97 -6.43
C VAL A 42 -6.73 -8.80 -7.18
N GLU A 43 -5.48 -8.31 -7.25
CA GLU A 43 -4.36 -9.04 -7.85
C GLU A 43 -3.12 -8.85 -6.98
N LEU A 44 -2.33 -9.90 -6.80
CA LEU A 44 -1.08 -9.85 -6.02
C LEU A 44 -0.07 -10.86 -6.56
N GLU A 45 1.09 -10.35 -6.92
CA GLU A 45 2.33 -11.09 -7.15
C GLU A 45 3.35 -10.55 -6.13
N PRO A 46 3.63 -11.29 -5.02
CA PRO A 46 4.53 -10.82 -3.97
C PRO A 46 5.90 -10.39 -4.50
N GLY A 47 6.33 -9.21 -4.10
CA GLY A 47 7.59 -8.63 -4.54
C GLY A 47 7.61 -8.09 -5.96
N ALA A 48 6.53 -8.25 -6.74
CA ALA A 48 6.49 -7.84 -8.14
C ALA A 48 5.35 -6.86 -8.46
N ARG A 49 4.10 -7.19 -8.12
CA ARG A 49 2.94 -6.41 -8.54
C ARG A 49 1.78 -6.55 -7.57
N ALA A 50 0.98 -5.49 -7.43
CA ALA A 50 -0.33 -5.57 -6.81
C ALA A 50 -1.34 -4.66 -7.53
N VAL A 51 -2.61 -5.07 -7.49
CA VAL A 51 -3.74 -4.25 -7.89
C VAL A 51 -4.76 -4.23 -6.77
N ALA A 52 -5.13 -3.02 -6.37
CA ALA A 52 -6.07 -2.80 -5.30
C ALA A 52 -7.19 -1.81 -5.70
N ILE A 53 -8.19 -1.76 -4.87
CA ILE A 53 -9.36 -0.89 -5.03
C ILE A 53 -9.45 0.03 -3.81
N LYS A 54 -9.71 1.30 -4.06
CA LYS A 54 -10.20 2.25 -3.07
C LYS A 54 -11.53 2.81 -3.49
N GLN A 55 -12.53 2.69 -2.65
CA GLN A 55 -13.81 3.36 -2.81
C GLN A 55 -13.72 4.79 -2.26
N VAL A 56 -14.08 5.77 -3.06
CA VAL A 56 -14.08 7.17 -2.61
C VAL A 56 -15.49 7.53 -2.17
N THR A 57 -15.65 7.75 -0.86
CA THR A 57 -16.98 7.98 -0.27
C THR A 57 -17.10 9.35 0.43
N ALA A 58 -18.29 9.95 0.39
CA ALA A 58 -18.52 11.30 0.91
C ALA A 58 -18.32 11.44 2.43
N ASN A 59 -18.35 10.32 3.17
CA ASN A 59 -18.16 10.31 4.63
C ASN A 59 -16.70 10.19 5.07
N GLU A 60 -15.74 10.24 4.14
CA GLU A 60 -14.33 10.22 4.49
C GLU A 60 -13.89 11.58 5.08
N PRO A 61 -13.03 11.60 6.12
CA PRO A 61 -12.71 12.79 6.89
C PRO A 61 -12.08 13.93 6.07
N GLN A 62 -11.31 13.62 5.02
CA GLN A 62 -10.67 14.63 4.18
C GLN A 62 -11.66 15.56 3.48
N PHE A 63 -12.87 15.10 3.19
CA PHE A 63 -13.89 15.92 2.51
C PHE A 63 -14.52 16.97 3.40
N THR A 64 -14.30 16.91 4.71
CA THR A 64 -14.71 17.97 5.64
C THR A 64 -14.00 19.29 5.32
N GLY A 65 -12.78 19.22 4.82
CA GLY A 65 -11.95 20.39 4.53
C GLY A 65 -11.50 20.54 3.07
N HIS A 66 -11.54 19.48 2.27
CA HIS A 66 -10.97 19.51 0.92
C HIS A 66 -12.00 19.14 -0.19
N PHE A 67 -12.96 19.96 -0.54
CA PHE A 67 -13.33 21.27 0.02
C PHE A 67 -14.81 21.23 0.42
N PRO A 68 -15.29 22.03 1.38
CA PRO A 68 -16.66 21.93 1.89
C PRO A 68 -17.74 22.03 0.81
N GLU A 69 -17.58 22.93 -0.14
CA GLU A 69 -18.58 23.14 -1.23
C GLU A 69 -18.31 22.24 -2.45
N ARG A 70 -17.12 21.66 -2.56
CA ARG A 70 -16.73 20.82 -3.70
C ARG A 70 -15.77 19.73 -3.23
N PRO A 71 -16.26 18.58 -2.78
CA PRO A 71 -15.43 17.50 -2.29
C PRO A 71 -14.58 16.92 -3.42
N ILE A 72 -13.28 17.06 -3.29
CA ILE A 72 -12.28 16.52 -4.22
C ILE A 72 -11.27 15.72 -3.38
N MET A 73 -10.95 14.51 -3.80
CA MET A 73 -9.93 13.71 -3.12
C MET A 73 -8.56 14.40 -3.23
N PRO A 74 -7.88 14.68 -2.11
CA PRO A 74 -6.53 15.23 -2.17
C PRO A 74 -5.60 14.34 -3.00
N GLY A 75 -4.90 14.93 -3.98
CA GLY A 75 -4.00 14.17 -4.86
C GLY A 75 -2.93 13.39 -4.10
N VAL A 76 -2.41 13.98 -3.02
CA VAL A 76 -1.41 13.32 -2.16
C VAL A 76 -1.96 12.07 -1.48
N LEU A 77 -3.26 11.98 -1.20
CA LEU A 77 -3.88 10.77 -0.66
C LEU A 77 -4.04 9.67 -1.71
N MET A 78 -4.15 10.01 -3.00
CA MET A 78 -4.08 9.01 -4.07
C MET A 78 -2.67 8.40 -4.13
N VAL A 79 -1.64 9.22 -3.99
CA VAL A 79 -0.24 8.74 -3.93
C VAL A 79 -0.02 7.87 -2.69
N GLU A 80 -0.57 8.24 -1.55
CA GLU A 80 -0.53 7.41 -0.33
C GLU A 80 -1.24 6.07 -0.53
N ALA A 81 -2.42 6.04 -1.15
CA ALA A 81 -3.12 4.80 -1.45
C ALA A 81 -2.29 3.86 -2.35
N LEU A 82 -1.57 4.42 -3.32
CA LEU A 82 -0.61 3.70 -4.16
C LEU A 82 0.58 3.17 -3.35
N ALA A 83 1.09 3.96 -2.40
CA ALA A 83 2.18 3.51 -1.52
C ALA A 83 1.74 2.37 -0.60
N GLN A 84 0.53 2.42 -0.07
CA GLN A 84 -0.04 1.31 0.70
C GLN A 84 -0.19 0.05 -0.15
N THR A 85 -0.64 0.19 -1.39
CA THR A 85 -0.72 -0.93 -2.34
C THR A 85 0.67 -1.52 -2.63
N ALA A 86 1.70 -0.66 -2.79
CA ALA A 86 3.09 -1.09 -2.92
C ALA A 86 3.60 -1.79 -1.64
N GLY A 87 3.20 -1.27 -0.48
CA GLY A 87 3.45 -1.91 0.81
C GLY A 87 2.90 -3.33 0.86
N ILE A 88 1.68 -3.56 0.37
CA ILE A 88 1.09 -4.91 0.32
C ILE A 88 1.93 -5.83 -0.57
N ALA A 89 2.34 -5.37 -1.76
CA ALA A 89 3.17 -6.16 -2.67
C ALA A 89 4.50 -6.60 -2.02
N VAL A 90 5.11 -5.76 -1.20
CA VAL A 90 6.43 -6.03 -0.60
C VAL A 90 6.34 -6.70 0.77
N LEU A 91 5.43 -6.24 1.65
CA LEU A 91 5.34 -6.73 3.03
C LEU A 91 4.69 -8.13 3.14
N THR A 92 4.14 -8.66 2.06
CA THR A 92 3.74 -10.07 1.96
C THR A 92 4.92 -11.02 1.85
N LEU A 93 6.10 -10.53 1.43
CA LEU A 93 7.32 -11.34 1.40
C LEU A 93 7.80 -11.65 2.83
N PRO A 94 8.29 -12.88 3.11
CA PRO A 94 8.73 -13.28 4.44
C PRO A 94 9.75 -12.33 5.08
N ASP A 95 10.74 -11.87 4.29
CA ASP A 95 11.81 -10.99 4.78
C ASP A 95 11.34 -9.59 5.19
N TYR A 96 10.16 -9.17 4.73
CA TYR A 96 9.61 -7.83 4.97
C TYR A 96 8.34 -7.84 5.83
N ARG A 97 7.80 -9.00 6.15
CA ARG A 97 6.57 -9.13 6.95
C ARG A 97 6.70 -8.45 8.31
N GLY A 98 5.66 -7.71 8.70
CA GLY A 98 5.61 -6.98 9.97
C GLY A 98 6.49 -5.74 10.05
N LYS A 99 7.16 -5.37 8.95
CA LYS A 99 7.95 -4.13 8.88
C LYS A 99 7.10 -2.94 8.42
N ILE A 100 7.66 -1.74 8.56
CA ILE A 100 7.04 -0.49 8.12
C ILE A 100 7.82 0.04 6.93
N GLY A 101 7.12 0.35 5.84
CA GLY A 101 7.68 1.07 4.71
C GLY A 101 7.54 2.57 4.90
N LEU A 102 8.59 3.31 4.60
CA LEU A 102 8.61 4.77 4.67
C LEU A 102 8.87 5.34 3.28
N PHE A 103 8.24 6.46 2.95
CA PHE A 103 8.60 7.20 1.74
C PHE A 103 10.03 7.74 1.85
N ALA A 104 10.84 7.50 0.80
CA ALA A 104 12.15 8.11 0.60
C ALA A 104 12.12 9.15 -0.52
N GLY A 105 11.20 9.00 -1.47
CA GLY A 105 11.03 9.95 -2.56
C GLY A 105 9.81 9.64 -3.42
N ILE A 106 9.36 10.66 -4.14
CA ILE A 106 8.29 10.58 -5.12
C ILE A 106 8.79 11.30 -6.37
N ASP A 107 8.99 10.54 -7.45
CA ASP A 107 9.48 11.05 -8.72
C ASP A 107 8.39 11.00 -9.79
N GLU A 108 8.49 11.86 -10.79
CA GLU A 108 7.63 11.87 -11.99
C GLU A 108 6.13 11.86 -11.66
N CYS A 109 5.74 12.45 -10.53
CA CYS A 109 4.35 12.50 -10.10
C CYS A 109 3.55 13.47 -10.98
N ARG A 110 2.44 12.97 -11.55
CA ARG A 110 1.52 13.75 -12.40
C ARG A 110 0.08 13.44 -12.04
N PHE A 111 -0.67 14.47 -11.67
CA PHE A 111 -2.10 14.42 -11.45
C PHE A 111 -2.81 14.80 -12.74
N LYS A 112 -3.66 13.91 -13.26
CA LYS A 112 -4.26 14.05 -14.60
C LYS A 112 -5.78 14.17 -14.56
N ARG A 113 -6.42 13.64 -13.52
CA ARG A 113 -7.88 13.64 -13.35
C ARG A 113 -8.24 13.98 -11.91
N LEU A 114 -9.27 14.79 -11.71
CA LEU A 114 -9.88 14.99 -10.38
C LEU A 114 -10.64 13.73 -9.99
N VAL A 115 -10.56 13.39 -8.71
CA VAL A 115 -11.27 12.27 -8.10
C VAL A 115 -12.21 12.80 -7.03
N GLN A 116 -13.44 12.31 -6.99
CA GLN A 116 -14.50 12.81 -6.13
C GLN A 116 -15.30 11.66 -5.51
N PRO A 117 -16.09 11.92 -4.45
CA PRO A 117 -16.99 10.91 -3.90
C PRO A 117 -17.88 10.29 -4.97
N GLY A 118 -17.96 8.96 -4.97
CA GLY A 118 -18.62 8.15 -5.99
C GLY A 118 -17.67 7.47 -6.98
N ASP A 119 -16.43 7.96 -7.09
CA ASP A 119 -15.41 7.30 -7.91
C ASP A 119 -14.87 6.03 -7.21
N THR A 120 -14.46 5.06 -8.02
CA THR A 120 -13.70 3.89 -7.61
C THR A 120 -12.29 3.99 -8.19
N LEU A 121 -11.28 4.13 -7.33
CA LEU A 121 -9.88 4.10 -7.74
C LEU A 121 -9.39 2.67 -7.90
N ARG A 122 -8.89 2.34 -9.08
CA ARG A 122 -8.05 1.18 -9.32
C ARG A 122 -6.60 1.61 -9.10
N LEU A 123 -5.95 0.98 -8.13
CA LEU A 123 -4.58 1.24 -7.71
C LEU A 123 -3.68 0.13 -8.25
N GLU A 124 -2.78 0.44 -9.15
CA GLU A 124 -1.87 -0.53 -9.76
C GLU A 124 -0.43 -0.15 -9.48
N VAL A 125 0.36 -1.10 -8.97
CA VAL A 125 1.76 -0.92 -8.66
C VAL A 125 2.61 -2.05 -9.23
N THR A 126 3.79 -1.69 -9.73
CA THR A 126 4.80 -2.63 -10.21
C THR A 126 6.12 -2.32 -9.53
N VAL A 127 6.70 -3.31 -8.86
CA VAL A 127 8.00 -3.20 -8.20
C VAL A 127 9.08 -3.29 -9.26
N GLU A 128 9.73 -2.17 -9.58
CA GLU A 128 10.82 -2.11 -10.57
C GLU A 128 12.14 -2.60 -9.99
N LYS A 129 12.34 -2.35 -8.69
CA LYS A 129 13.55 -2.74 -7.97
C LYS A 129 13.23 -2.94 -6.49
N LEU A 130 13.73 -4.04 -5.95
CA LEU A 130 13.73 -4.31 -4.51
C LEU A 130 15.11 -4.86 -4.13
N ARG A 131 15.85 -4.12 -3.32
CA ARG A 131 17.20 -4.53 -2.89
C ARG A 131 17.45 -4.13 -1.44
N GLY A 132 17.55 -5.12 -0.57
CA GLY A 132 17.74 -4.90 0.86
C GLY A 132 16.60 -4.07 1.43
N MET A 133 16.91 -2.87 1.93
CA MET A 133 15.92 -1.96 2.52
C MET A 133 15.26 -1.02 1.50
N PHE A 134 15.72 -0.99 0.27
CA PHE A 134 15.28 -0.02 -0.74
C PHE A 134 14.37 -0.64 -1.79
N GLY A 135 13.22 -0.02 -2.01
CA GLY A 135 12.27 -0.35 -3.08
C GLY A 135 12.01 0.83 -4.02
N ARG A 136 11.94 0.55 -5.32
CA ARG A 136 11.46 1.48 -6.36
C ARG A 136 10.24 0.89 -7.03
N VAL A 137 9.16 1.65 -7.07
CA VAL A 137 7.85 1.16 -7.51
C VAL A 137 7.23 2.16 -8.48
N ARG A 138 6.82 1.67 -9.64
CA ARG A 138 5.94 2.41 -10.54
C ARG A 138 4.51 2.27 -10.07
N ALA A 139 3.76 3.37 -10.04
CA ALA A 139 2.43 3.42 -9.46
C ALA A 139 1.47 4.24 -10.31
N VAL A 140 0.27 3.72 -10.55
CA VAL A 140 -0.78 4.35 -11.35
C VAL A 140 -2.12 4.14 -10.66
N ALA A 141 -2.86 5.23 -10.42
CA ALA A 141 -4.27 5.17 -10.03
C ALA A 141 -5.15 5.64 -11.18
N SER A 142 -6.24 4.92 -11.42
CA SER A 142 -7.19 5.24 -12.49
C SER A 142 -8.63 5.10 -12.01
N VAL A 143 -9.55 5.80 -12.69
CA VAL A 143 -10.98 5.68 -12.53
C VAL A 143 -11.57 5.37 -13.89
N GLU A 144 -12.31 4.25 -14.01
CA GLU A 144 -12.90 3.80 -15.29
C GLU A 144 -11.90 3.73 -16.45
N GLY A 145 -10.63 3.39 -16.16
CA GLY A 145 -9.56 3.31 -17.14
C GLY A 145 -8.84 4.63 -17.44
N GLU A 146 -9.36 5.76 -16.97
CA GLU A 146 -8.71 7.07 -17.10
C GLU A 146 -7.70 7.27 -15.95
N VAL A 147 -6.45 7.59 -16.28
CA VAL A 147 -5.38 7.81 -15.29
C VAL A 147 -5.67 9.06 -14.47
N ALA A 148 -5.79 8.91 -13.15
CA ALA A 148 -5.96 10.00 -12.20
C ALA A 148 -4.60 10.52 -11.70
N VAL A 149 -3.70 9.61 -11.35
CA VAL A 149 -2.33 9.95 -10.95
C VAL A 149 -1.38 8.83 -11.38
N GLU A 150 -0.18 9.22 -11.76
CA GLU A 150 0.96 8.32 -11.96
C GLU A 150 2.18 8.86 -11.23
N ALA A 151 3.02 7.99 -10.70
CA ALA A 151 4.25 8.35 -10.00
C ALA A 151 5.24 7.18 -9.97
N THR A 152 6.50 7.49 -9.70
CA THR A 152 7.49 6.52 -9.26
C THR A 152 7.79 6.75 -7.79
N LEU A 153 7.60 5.73 -6.96
CA LEU A 153 7.76 5.79 -5.52
C LEU A 153 9.08 5.14 -5.11
N SER A 154 9.85 5.83 -4.29
CA SER A 154 11.02 5.27 -3.60
C SER A 154 10.63 5.00 -2.15
N ILE A 155 10.82 3.76 -1.69
CA ILE A 155 10.42 3.29 -0.36
C ILE A 155 11.65 2.73 0.35
N ILE A 156 11.78 3.05 1.64
CA ILE A 156 12.76 2.43 2.53
C ILE A 156 12.03 1.58 3.57
N ILE A 157 12.51 0.36 3.80
CA ILE A 157 12.02 -0.54 4.83
C ILE A 157 13.16 -0.75 5.83
N PRO A 158 13.18 -0.03 6.95
CA PRO A 158 14.26 -0.12 7.94
C PRO A 158 14.42 -1.54 8.49
N ARG A 159 15.67 -1.95 8.75
CA ARG A 159 15.97 -3.26 9.36
C ARG A 159 15.56 -3.32 10.82
N ASP A 160 15.69 -2.20 11.52
CA ASP A 160 15.38 -2.06 12.94
C ASP A 160 14.13 -1.19 13.11
N GLN A 161 13.16 -1.70 13.86
CA GLN A 161 11.88 -1.02 14.14
C GLN A 161 12.01 0.02 15.26
N GLY A 162 13.22 0.41 15.62
CA GLY A 162 13.45 1.52 16.53
C GLY A 162 12.95 2.83 15.90
N ILE A 163 11.74 3.24 16.25
CA ILE A 163 11.20 4.57 15.93
C ILE A 163 11.95 5.61 16.79
N GLY A 164 13.25 5.67 16.62
CA GLY A 164 14.06 6.82 17.05
C GLY A 164 14.07 7.79 15.89
N GLY A 165 13.80 9.09 16.13
CA GLY A 165 13.83 10.12 15.12
C GLY A 165 15.18 10.15 14.39
N GLY A 166 15.28 9.36 13.32
CA GLY A 166 16.46 9.21 12.49
C GLY A 166 16.25 9.85 11.13
N ARG A 167 17.36 10.28 10.53
CA ARG A 167 17.41 10.79 9.17
C ARG A 167 17.09 9.64 8.19
N ILE A 168 16.27 9.92 7.20
CA ILE A 168 16.04 9.02 6.06
C ILE A 168 17.17 9.30 5.07
N ASP A 169 18.28 8.56 5.17
CA ASP A 169 19.35 8.64 4.19
C ASP A 169 19.05 7.63 3.07
N ALA A 170 18.74 8.16 1.88
CA ALA A 170 18.48 7.41 0.65
C ALA A 170 19.76 7.22 -0.18
#